data_33d963ecbf9c58e6ad9cae6f8a072c7e
#
_entry.id   33d963ecbf9c58e6ad9cae6f8a072c7e
#
_cell.length_a   1.000
_cell.length_b   1.000
_cell.length_c   1.000
_cell.angle_alpha   90.00
_cell.angle_beta   90.00
_cell.angle_gamma   90.00
#
_symmetry.space_group_name_H-M   'P 1'
#
loop_
_entity.id
_entity.type
_entity.pdbx_description
1 polymer ?
#
loop_
_entity_poly.entity_id
_entity_poly.type
_entity_poly.pdbx_seq_one_letter_code
_entity_poly.pdbx_strand_id
1 'polypeptide(L)'
;LLPYISEVIKNKLFKDAKSLFQEEAQERLEITPSYKVLKEWGPDHDKHFTVGVYLNEELIAEGEGSSKQIAQQNAAENALAAKGWEATSH
;
A
#
# COMPACT_ATOMS: atom_id res chain seq x y z
N LEU A 1 -28.90 12.33 1.05
CA LEU A 1 -28.17 11.31 1.40
C LEU A 1 -27.29 10.75 0.33
N LEU A 2 -27.80 10.44 -0.72
CA LEU A 2 -27.00 9.82 -1.70
C LEU A 2 -25.99 10.70 -2.34
N PRO A 3 -26.23 11.97 -2.52
CA PRO A 3 -25.22 12.78 -3.19
C PRO A 3 -23.90 12.81 -2.48
N TYR A 4 -23.93 12.77 -1.19
CA TYR A 4 -22.63 12.86 -0.55
C TYR A 4 -21.89 11.56 -0.66
N ILE A 5 -22.52 10.55 -1.09
CA ILE A 5 -21.82 9.32 -1.33
C ILE A 5 -20.74 9.51 -2.37
N SER A 6 -21.00 10.34 -3.35
CA SER A 6 -19.99 10.61 -4.33
C SER A 6 -18.75 11.19 -3.71
N GLU A 7 -18.93 12.04 -2.73
CA GLU A 7 -17.79 12.61 -2.09
C GLU A 7 -17.03 11.60 -1.30
N VAL A 8 -17.74 10.70 -0.69
CA VAL A 8 -17.08 9.63 0.03
C VAL A 8 -16.20 8.83 -0.91
N ILE A 9 -16.70 8.58 -2.09
CA ILE A 9 -15.94 7.84 -3.06
C ILE A 9 -14.71 8.61 -3.46
N LYS A 10 -14.83 9.90 -3.62
CA LYS A 10 -13.67 10.68 -3.94
C LYS A 10 -12.62 10.58 -2.87
N ASN A 11 -13.04 10.63 -1.63
CA ASN A 11 -12.08 10.50 -0.55
C ASN A 11 -11.37 9.18 -0.62
N LYS A 12 -12.05 8.16 -1.02
CA LYS A 12 -11.40 6.89 -1.15
C LYS A 12 -10.31 6.91 -2.19
N LEU A 13 -10.51 7.66 -3.24
CA LEU A 13 -9.51 7.73 -4.27
C LEU A 13 -8.21 8.33 -3.77
N PHE A 14 -8.30 9.18 -2.75
CA PHE A 14 -7.11 9.79 -2.21
C PHE A 14 -6.57 9.04 -1.02
N LYS A 15 -7.24 8.01 -0.61
CA LYS A 15 -6.78 7.27 0.53
C LYS A 15 -5.52 6.52 0.20
N ASP A 16 -4.58 6.54 1.12
CA ASP A 16 -3.33 5.83 0.92
C ASP A 16 -3.57 4.34 0.84
N ALA A 17 -2.90 3.71 -0.10
CA ALA A 17 -2.94 2.26 -0.15
C ALA A 17 -2.40 1.66 1.13
N LYS A 18 -1.41 2.31 1.75
CA LYS A 18 -0.87 1.84 3.02
C LYS A 18 -1.94 1.80 4.09
N SER A 19 -2.73 2.87 4.18
CA SER A 19 -3.79 2.91 5.19
C SER A 19 -4.82 1.85 4.93
N LEU A 20 -5.20 1.69 3.68
CA LEU A 20 -6.19 0.69 3.35
C LEU A 20 -5.69 -0.70 3.64
N PHE A 21 -4.45 -0.99 3.26
CA PHE A 21 -3.90 -2.31 3.52
C PHE A 21 -3.81 -2.57 5.02
N GLN A 22 -3.42 -1.55 5.77
CA GLN A 22 -3.33 -1.71 7.21
C GLN A 22 -4.70 -2.00 7.81
N GLU A 23 -5.72 -1.28 7.38
CA GLU A 23 -7.06 -1.51 7.89
C GLU A 23 -7.54 -2.92 7.57
N GLU A 24 -7.33 -3.33 6.35
CA GLU A 24 -7.78 -4.66 5.96
C GLU A 24 -7.01 -5.74 6.70
N ALA A 25 -5.71 -5.56 6.87
CA ALA A 25 -4.92 -6.56 7.56
C ALA A 25 -5.35 -6.69 9.02
N GLN A 26 -5.61 -5.56 9.67
CA GLN A 26 -6.03 -5.62 11.05
C GLN A 26 -7.43 -6.18 11.19
N GLU A 27 -8.30 -5.83 10.27
CA GLU A 27 -9.67 -6.29 10.35
C GLU A 27 -9.78 -7.77 10.04
N ARG A 28 -9.01 -8.24 9.07
CA ARG A 28 -9.13 -9.62 8.63
C ARG A 28 -8.22 -10.57 9.39
N LEU A 29 -7.02 -10.10 9.74
CA LEU A 29 -6.01 -10.97 10.31
C LEU A 29 -5.53 -10.50 11.66
N GLU A 30 -5.92 -9.29 12.06
CA GLU A 30 -5.47 -8.70 13.33
C GLU A 30 -3.96 -8.58 13.34
N ILE A 31 -3.37 -8.27 12.21
CA ILE A 31 -1.94 -8.10 12.07
C ILE A 31 -1.66 -6.71 11.55
N THR A 32 -0.63 -6.06 12.08
CA THR A 32 -0.20 -4.78 11.59
C THR A 32 0.90 -4.99 10.55
N PRO A 33 0.72 -4.52 9.33
CA PRO A 33 1.75 -4.71 8.31
C PRO A 33 2.99 -3.91 8.63
N SER A 34 4.12 -4.38 8.17
CA SER A 34 5.36 -3.63 8.28
C SER A 34 5.96 -3.48 6.90
N TYR A 35 6.77 -2.44 6.76
CA TYR A 35 7.38 -2.10 5.48
C TYR A 35 8.88 -1.99 5.67
N LYS A 36 9.63 -2.53 4.72
CA LYS A 36 11.08 -2.48 4.77
C LYS A 36 11.62 -2.06 3.42
N VAL A 37 12.65 -1.23 3.45
CA VAL A 37 13.35 -0.88 2.22
C VAL A 37 14.27 -2.03 1.89
N LEU A 38 14.02 -2.66 0.76
CA LEU A 38 14.79 -3.82 0.34
C LEU A 38 15.97 -3.43 -0.53
N LYS A 39 15.81 -2.38 -1.33
CA LYS A 39 16.87 -1.94 -2.22
C LYS A 39 16.82 -0.43 -2.39
N GLU A 40 17.97 0.14 -2.62
CA GLU A 40 18.10 1.53 -3.05
C GLU A 40 19.09 1.54 -4.17
N TRP A 41 18.79 2.27 -5.23
CA TRP A 41 19.75 2.36 -6.33
C TRP A 41 19.51 3.67 -7.06
N GLY A 42 20.51 4.03 -7.90
CA GLY A 42 20.42 5.25 -8.66
C GLY A 42 21.24 6.35 -8.05
N PRO A 43 21.52 7.40 -8.82
CA PRO A 43 22.29 8.52 -8.31
C PRO A 43 21.47 9.33 -7.32
N ASP A 44 22.14 10.19 -6.57
CA ASP A 44 21.47 10.94 -5.52
C ASP A 44 20.28 11.73 -6.03
N HIS A 45 20.37 12.24 -7.24
CA HIS A 45 19.30 13.08 -7.77
C HIS A 45 18.23 12.27 -8.50
N ASP A 46 18.41 10.97 -8.56
CA ASP A 46 17.42 10.13 -9.24
C ASP A 46 17.41 8.76 -8.56
N LYS A 47 17.20 8.78 -7.26
CA LYS A 47 17.27 7.56 -6.49
C LYS A 47 15.97 6.80 -6.56
N HIS A 48 16.08 5.50 -6.54
CA HIS A 48 14.93 4.61 -6.55
C HIS A 48 14.98 3.68 -5.36
N PHE A 49 13.82 3.28 -4.91
CA PHE A 49 13.70 2.42 -3.75
C PHE A 49 12.76 1.26 -4.04
N THR A 50 13.07 0.12 -3.49
CA THR A 50 12.16 -1.02 -3.50
C THR A 50 11.79 -1.31 -2.05
N VAL A 51 10.51 -1.34 -1.77
CA VAL A 51 10.01 -1.59 -0.42
C VAL A 51 9.19 -2.86 -0.43
N GLY A 52 9.39 -3.69 0.58
CA GLY A 52 8.58 -4.88 0.76
C GLY A 52 7.60 -4.68 1.88
N VAL A 53 6.40 -5.21 1.72
CA VAL A 53 5.39 -5.16 2.76
C VAL A 53 5.22 -6.57 3.33
N TYR A 54 5.21 -6.63 4.65
CA TYR A 54 5.18 -7.90 5.37
C TYR A 54 3.98 -7.97 6.29
N LEU A 55 3.45 -9.16 6.43
CA LEU A 55 2.50 -9.48 7.48
C LEU A 55 3.17 -10.52 8.37
N ASN A 56 3.36 -10.14 9.63
CA ASN A 56 4.21 -10.90 10.53
C ASN A 56 5.60 -10.91 9.95
N GLU A 57 6.08 -12.02 9.53
CA GLU A 57 7.39 -12.07 8.90
C GLU A 57 7.31 -12.56 7.47
N GLU A 58 6.11 -12.53 6.91
CA GLU A 58 5.91 -13.06 5.58
C GLU A 58 5.88 -11.92 4.58
N LEU A 59 6.70 -12.00 3.57
CA LEU A 59 6.69 -10.99 2.51
C LEU A 59 5.45 -11.18 1.65
N ILE A 60 4.64 -10.13 1.57
CA ILE A 60 3.41 -10.21 0.81
C ILE A 60 3.62 -9.66 -0.60
N ALA A 61 4.28 -8.50 -0.71
CA ALA A 61 4.46 -7.87 -2.00
C ALA A 61 5.57 -6.85 -1.91
N GLU A 62 5.99 -6.36 -3.06
CA GLU A 62 7.02 -5.33 -3.15
C GLU A 62 6.54 -4.22 -4.07
N GLY A 63 7.08 -3.04 -3.86
CA GLY A 63 6.78 -1.91 -4.71
C GLY A 63 8.00 -1.05 -4.89
N GLU A 64 8.07 -0.35 -6.00
CA GLU A 64 9.18 0.53 -6.31
C GLU A 64 8.69 1.95 -6.49
N GLY A 65 9.56 2.89 -6.22
CA GLY A 65 9.21 4.27 -6.43
C GLY A 65 10.43 5.15 -6.30
N SER A 66 10.26 6.42 -6.67
CA SER A 66 11.35 7.38 -6.62
C SER A 66 11.58 7.91 -5.23
N SER A 67 10.74 7.54 -4.29
CA SER A 67 10.93 7.87 -2.89
C SER A 67 10.43 6.71 -2.06
N LYS A 68 10.82 6.70 -0.79
CA LYS A 68 10.37 5.63 0.09
C LYS A 68 8.85 5.64 0.22
N GLN A 69 8.26 6.82 0.27
CA GLN A 69 6.81 6.89 0.38
C GLN A 69 6.12 6.31 -0.85
N ILE A 70 6.61 6.67 -2.02
CA ILE A 70 6.01 6.15 -3.25
C ILE A 70 6.19 4.65 -3.32
N ALA A 71 7.38 4.17 -2.97
CA ALA A 71 7.62 2.73 -2.99
C ALA A 71 6.71 2.01 -2.01
N GLN A 72 6.48 2.58 -0.83
CA GLN A 72 5.59 1.97 0.14
C GLN A 72 4.16 1.91 -0.36
N GLN A 73 3.70 2.99 -0.99
CA GLN A 73 2.37 3.01 -1.56
C GLN A 73 2.21 1.93 -2.62
N ASN A 74 3.20 1.83 -3.49
CA ASN A 74 3.15 0.83 -4.55
C ASN A 74 3.20 -0.57 -3.97
N ALA A 75 4.00 -0.77 -2.94
CA ALA A 75 4.05 -2.07 -2.28
C ALA A 75 2.70 -2.41 -1.68
N ALA A 76 2.04 -1.45 -1.04
CA ALA A 76 0.75 -1.69 -0.46
C ALA A 76 -0.30 -2.00 -1.52
N GLU A 77 -0.26 -1.30 -2.64
CA GLU A 77 -1.19 -1.59 -3.72
C GLU A 77 -1.00 -3.01 -4.23
N ASN A 78 0.25 -3.40 -4.41
CA ASN A 78 0.53 -4.74 -4.87
C ASN A 78 0.11 -5.78 -3.84
N ALA A 79 0.27 -5.46 -2.56
CA ALA A 79 -0.15 -6.37 -1.51
C ALA A 79 -1.67 -6.52 -1.49
N LEU A 80 -2.39 -5.43 -1.67
CA LEU A 80 -3.84 -5.50 -1.73
C LEU A 80 -4.28 -6.41 -2.87
N ALA A 81 -3.64 -6.26 -4.02
CA ALA A 81 -3.97 -7.10 -5.15
C ALA A 81 -3.62 -8.55 -4.87
N ALA A 82 -2.47 -8.79 -4.25
CA ALA A 82 -2.04 -10.15 -3.96
C ALA A 82 -2.98 -10.84 -3.00
N LYS A 83 -3.54 -10.08 -2.06
CA LYS A 83 -4.47 -10.65 -1.09
C LYS A 83 -5.92 -10.61 -1.58
N GLY A 84 -6.18 -9.88 -2.65
CA GLY A 84 -7.54 -9.74 -3.10
C GLY A 84 -8.37 -8.82 -2.23
N TRP A 85 -7.73 -7.87 -1.59
CA TRP A 85 -8.41 -6.96 -0.67
C TRP A 85 -8.67 -5.60 -1.28
N GLU A 86 -8.53 -5.48 -2.57
CA GLU A 86 -8.71 -4.18 -3.19
C GLU A 86 -10.14 -3.71 -3.02
N ALA A 87 -10.28 -2.46 -2.68
CA ALA A 87 -11.60 -1.92 -2.40
C ALA A 87 -12.45 -1.81 -3.65
N THR A 88 -11.81 -1.68 -4.78
CA THR A 88 -12.55 -1.47 -6.01
C THR A 88 -13.04 -2.75 -6.62
N SER A 89 -12.68 -3.83 -6.03
CA SER A 89 -13.13 -5.04 -6.64
C SER A 89 -14.61 -5.04 -6.64
N HIS A 90 -15.20 -4.91 -7.03
CA HIS A 90 -16.50 -4.93 -7.05
C HIS A 90 -17.07 -4.24 -7.51
#